data_06d3a5e8b5e6ab9fb74bedb6c38978f9
#
_entry.id   06d3a5e8b5e6ab9fb74bedb6c38978f9
#
_cell.length_a   1.000
_cell.length_b   1.000
_cell.length_c   1.000
_cell.angle_alpha   90.00
_cell.angle_beta   90.00
_cell.angle_gamma   90.00
#
_symmetry.space_group_name_H-M   'P 1'
#
loop_
_entity.id
_entity.type
_entity.pdbx_description
1 polymer ?
#
loop_
_entity_poly.entity_id
_entity_poly.type
_entity_poly.pdbx_seq_one_letter_code
_entity_poly.pdbx_strand_id
1 'polypeptide(L)'
;MKEVNKQSSPTGISRREFLGMAATGAAALTILPSFTVAGLGHVAPSDKLYIAKIGCGGMGAADLGSLMNTPHKNAAITCLCDVDDRQSVDARKTYPKAKYFNDFREMYEKEGKNFDAVCISTPDHNHAIQAFGAMRMGKHVYCLLYTSPS
;
A
#
# COMPACT_ATOMS: atom_id res chain seq x y z
N MET A 1 25.65 60.61 -35.59
CA MET A 1 24.62 59.60 -35.90
C MET A 1 25.04 58.29 -35.25
N LYS A 2 24.38 57.87 -34.19
CA LYS A 2 24.65 56.61 -33.46
C LYS A 2 23.56 55.61 -33.85
N GLU A 3 23.98 54.50 -34.46
CA GLU A 3 23.09 53.39 -34.74
C GLU A 3 22.72 52.68 -33.44
N VAL A 4 21.41 52.48 -33.26
CA VAL A 4 20.85 51.77 -32.11
C VAL A 4 20.80 50.28 -32.48
N ASN A 5 21.65 49.52 -31.82
CA ASN A 5 21.68 48.05 -31.89
C ASN A 5 20.42 47.46 -31.27
N LYS A 6 19.57 46.85 -32.11
CA LYS A 6 18.31 46.19 -31.76
C LYS A 6 18.63 44.79 -31.25
N GLN A 7 18.73 44.63 -29.94
CA GLN A 7 18.84 43.30 -29.31
C GLN A 7 17.57 42.48 -29.61
N SER A 8 17.76 41.37 -30.32
CA SER A 8 16.73 40.39 -30.54
C SER A 8 16.43 39.63 -29.25
N SER A 9 15.18 39.69 -28.81
CA SER A 9 14.64 38.89 -27.69
C SER A 9 14.70 37.39 -28.02
N PRO A 10 14.97 36.52 -27.03
CA PRO A 10 14.97 35.10 -27.28
C PRO A 10 13.56 34.65 -27.73
N THR A 11 13.47 34.02 -28.88
CA THR A 11 12.26 33.46 -29.47
C THR A 11 11.67 32.41 -28.54
N GLY A 12 10.64 32.78 -27.81
CA GLY A 12 9.80 31.83 -27.09
C GLY A 12 9.15 30.88 -28.09
N ILE A 13 9.24 29.60 -27.82
CA ILE A 13 8.58 28.54 -28.59
C ILE A 13 7.09 28.85 -28.66
N SER A 14 6.52 28.91 -29.86
CA SER A 14 5.11 29.18 -30.06
C SER A 14 4.25 27.98 -29.55
N ARG A 15 3.00 28.26 -29.13
CA ARG A 15 2.08 27.19 -28.70
C ARG A 15 1.91 26.09 -29.74
N ARG A 16 2.00 26.43 -31.02
CA ARG A 16 1.89 25.50 -32.14
C ARG A 16 3.13 24.60 -32.26
N GLU A 17 4.33 25.16 -32.06
CA GLU A 17 5.57 24.42 -32.03
C GLU A 17 5.65 23.49 -30.81
N PHE A 18 5.18 23.95 -29.63
CA PHE A 18 5.09 23.14 -28.44
C PHE A 18 4.13 21.94 -28.63
N LEU A 19 2.96 22.17 -29.22
CA LEU A 19 2.00 21.10 -29.53
C LEU A 19 2.54 20.13 -30.58
N GLY A 20 3.29 20.61 -31.56
CA GLY A 20 3.94 19.76 -32.56
C GLY A 20 5.01 18.85 -31.94
N MET A 21 5.84 19.39 -31.04
CA MET A 21 6.84 18.61 -30.30
C MET A 21 6.19 17.64 -29.30
N ALA A 22 5.10 18.03 -28.67
CA ALA A 22 4.32 17.15 -27.77
C ALA A 22 3.68 16.00 -28.55
N ALA A 23 3.19 16.21 -29.76
CA ALA A 23 2.61 15.17 -30.59
C ALA A 23 3.65 14.16 -31.10
N THR A 24 4.87 14.60 -31.42
CA THR A 24 5.99 13.71 -31.78
C THR A 24 6.60 13.02 -30.56
N GLY A 25 6.60 13.65 -29.39
CA GLY A 25 7.02 13.06 -28.10
C GLY A 25 6.00 12.06 -27.53
N ALA A 26 4.70 12.27 -27.78
CA ALA A 26 3.65 11.37 -27.31
C ALA A 26 3.67 9.99 -27.98
N ALA A 27 4.24 9.87 -29.18
CA ALA A 27 4.44 8.57 -29.82
C ALA A 27 5.49 7.70 -29.13
N ALA A 28 6.36 8.28 -28.28
CA ALA A 28 7.35 7.55 -27.49
C ALA A 28 6.90 7.27 -26.06
N LEU A 29 5.80 7.87 -25.59
CA LEU A 29 5.16 7.56 -24.32
C LEU A 29 4.14 6.43 -24.53
N THR A 30 4.64 5.25 -24.83
CA THR A 30 3.85 4.03 -24.65
C THR A 30 3.65 3.88 -23.14
N ILE A 31 2.46 4.19 -22.64
CA ILE A 31 2.03 3.77 -21.31
C ILE A 31 1.92 2.26 -21.39
N LEU A 32 3.03 1.58 -21.02
CA LEU A 32 3.02 0.13 -20.86
C LEU A 32 2.07 -0.17 -19.70
N PRO A 33 0.97 -0.92 -19.93
CA PRO A 33 0.12 -1.35 -18.83
C PRO A 33 0.97 -2.12 -17.80
N SER A 34 0.69 -1.95 -16.52
CA SER A 34 1.46 -2.55 -15.43
C SER A 34 1.65 -4.07 -15.55
N PHE A 35 0.72 -4.77 -16.22
CA PHE A 35 0.83 -6.21 -16.48
C PHE A 35 1.99 -6.60 -17.41
N THR A 36 2.46 -5.70 -18.29
CA THR A 36 3.61 -6.01 -19.17
C THR A 36 4.94 -5.97 -18.43
N VAL A 37 5.02 -5.21 -17.34
CA VAL A 37 6.19 -5.19 -16.45
C VAL A 37 6.19 -6.41 -15.53
N ALA A 38 5.01 -6.87 -15.09
CA ALA A 38 4.86 -8.08 -14.29
C ALA A 38 5.30 -9.37 -15.02
N GLY A 39 5.22 -9.39 -16.35
CA GLY A 39 5.70 -10.51 -17.17
C GLY A 39 7.21 -10.80 -17.08
N LEU A 40 7.99 -9.89 -16.51
CA LEU A 40 9.42 -10.04 -16.24
C LEU A 40 9.72 -10.47 -14.79
N GLY A 41 8.72 -10.87 -14.02
CA GLY A 41 8.87 -11.26 -12.62
C GLY A 41 9.07 -10.07 -11.65
N HIS A 42 9.00 -8.84 -12.13
CA HIS A 42 9.02 -7.64 -11.29
C HIS A 42 7.60 -7.20 -10.94
N VAL A 43 7.28 -7.22 -9.65
CA VAL A 43 6.07 -6.56 -9.14
C VAL A 43 6.40 -5.08 -8.97
N ALA A 44 5.67 -4.20 -9.64
CA ALA A 44 5.83 -2.76 -9.45
C ALA A 44 5.55 -2.40 -7.98
N PRO A 45 6.26 -1.43 -7.37
CA PRO A 45 5.99 -1.00 -6.00
C PRO A 45 4.54 -0.57 -5.76
N SER A 46 3.87 -0.03 -6.79
CA SER A 46 2.45 0.34 -6.79
C SER A 46 1.48 -0.85 -6.75
N ASP A 47 1.94 -2.04 -7.13
CA ASP A 47 1.12 -3.25 -7.16
C ASP A 47 1.29 -4.09 -5.89
N LYS A 48 2.10 -3.61 -4.96
CA LYS A 48 2.37 -4.29 -3.71
C LYS A 48 1.37 -3.85 -2.64
N LEU A 49 0.66 -4.82 -2.07
CA LEU A 49 -0.30 -4.58 -0.99
C LEU A 49 0.41 -4.68 0.36
N TYR A 50 0.39 -3.60 1.12
CA TYR A 50 0.93 -3.55 2.47
C TYR A 50 -0.16 -3.84 3.49
N ILE A 51 0.07 -4.82 4.35
CA ILE A 51 -0.94 -5.33 5.29
C ILE A 51 -0.48 -5.16 6.73
N ALA A 52 -1.36 -4.61 7.57
CA ALA A 52 -1.25 -4.66 9.02
C ALA A 52 -2.08 -5.81 9.57
N LYS A 53 -1.52 -6.61 10.49
CA LYS A 53 -2.20 -7.74 11.12
C LYS A 53 -2.51 -7.45 12.58
N ILE A 54 -3.76 -7.64 13.00
CA ILE A 54 -4.20 -7.55 14.39
C ILE A 54 -4.70 -8.93 14.85
N GLY A 55 -4.12 -9.45 15.90
CA GLY A 55 -4.29 -10.82 16.37
C GLY A 55 -3.36 -11.79 15.63
N CYS A 56 -2.30 -12.22 16.29
CA CYS A 56 -1.22 -13.01 15.69
C CYS A 56 -1.26 -14.49 16.11
N GLY A 57 -2.02 -14.83 17.16
CA GLY A 57 -2.13 -16.17 17.70
C GLY A 57 -3.24 -16.99 17.07
N GLY A 58 -3.21 -18.31 17.26
CA GLY A 58 -4.29 -19.22 16.88
C GLY A 58 -4.74 -19.07 15.43
N MET A 59 -6.03 -18.72 15.25
CA MET A 59 -6.63 -18.49 13.92
C MET A 59 -5.89 -17.35 13.18
N GLY A 60 -5.42 -16.32 13.89
CA GLY A 60 -4.68 -15.22 13.28
C GLY A 60 -3.38 -15.65 12.61
N ALA A 61 -2.70 -16.66 13.14
CA ALA A 61 -1.51 -17.24 12.52
C ALA A 61 -1.87 -18.01 11.24
N ALA A 62 -2.98 -18.76 11.23
CA ALA A 62 -3.48 -19.48 10.04
C ALA A 62 -3.85 -18.51 8.92
N ASP A 63 -4.55 -17.41 9.26
CA ASP A 63 -4.90 -16.37 8.29
C ASP A 63 -3.67 -15.70 7.69
N LEU A 64 -2.68 -15.42 8.53
CA LEU A 64 -1.43 -14.82 8.08
C LEU A 64 -0.71 -15.74 7.07
N GLY A 65 -0.68 -17.04 7.35
CA GLY A 65 -0.16 -18.04 6.43
C GLY A 65 -0.94 -18.07 5.11
N SER A 66 -2.25 -18.06 5.17
CA SER A 66 -3.13 -18.08 3.99
C SER A 66 -2.96 -16.82 3.13
N LEU A 67 -2.92 -15.65 3.75
CA LEU A 67 -2.71 -14.37 3.06
C LEU A 67 -1.37 -14.32 2.32
N MET A 68 -0.31 -14.89 2.89
CA MET A 68 1.02 -14.84 2.31
C MET A 68 1.30 -15.95 1.29
N ASN A 69 0.49 -17.02 1.28
CA ASN A 69 0.59 -18.12 0.32
C ASN A 69 -0.21 -17.87 -0.97
N THR A 70 -0.64 -16.64 -1.22
CA THR A 70 -1.35 -16.31 -2.46
C THR A 70 -0.42 -16.44 -3.69
N PRO A 71 -0.95 -16.86 -4.85
CA PRO A 71 -0.15 -17.06 -6.06
C PRO A 71 0.60 -15.80 -6.53
N HIS A 72 0.04 -14.64 -6.24
CA HIS A 72 0.52 -13.36 -6.77
C HIS A 72 1.72 -12.77 -6.01
N LYS A 73 2.05 -13.25 -4.81
CA LYS A 73 3.21 -12.82 -3.98
C LYS A 73 3.42 -11.29 -3.88
N ASN A 74 2.35 -10.51 -4.08
CA ASN A 74 2.39 -9.05 -4.09
C ASN A 74 1.95 -8.42 -2.77
N ALA A 75 1.79 -9.22 -1.72
CA ALA A 75 1.47 -8.76 -0.36
C ALA A 75 2.71 -8.70 0.53
N ALA A 76 2.75 -7.78 1.47
CA ALA A 76 3.79 -7.67 2.49
C ALA A 76 3.18 -7.27 3.83
N ILE A 77 3.60 -7.95 4.90
CA ILE A 77 3.24 -7.58 6.26
C ILE A 77 4.17 -6.46 6.73
N THR A 78 3.59 -5.30 7.04
CA THR A 78 4.33 -4.14 7.53
C THR A 78 4.18 -3.92 9.02
N CYS A 79 3.04 -4.32 9.59
CA CYS A 79 2.76 -4.17 11.03
C CYS A 79 2.12 -5.44 11.58
N LEU A 80 2.47 -5.75 12.82
CA LEU A 80 1.89 -6.81 13.65
C LEU A 80 1.38 -6.18 14.95
N CYS A 81 0.20 -6.59 15.39
CA CYS A 81 -0.37 -6.13 16.65
C CYS A 81 -1.01 -7.28 17.41
N ASP A 82 -0.63 -7.46 18.66
CA ASP A 82 -1.25 -8.41 19.57
C ASP A 82 -1.09 -7.92 21.01
N VAL A 83 -2.11 -8.08 21.84
CA VAL A 83 -2.07 -7.73 23.27
C VAL A 83 -1.22 -8.72 24.08
N ASP A 84 -1.05 -9.94 23.57
CA ASP A 84 -0.23 -10.98 24.20
C ASP A 84 1.04 -11.23 23.40
N ASP A 85 2.17 -10.79 23.93
CA ASP A 85 3.48 -10.96 23.31
C ASP A 85 3.81 -12.42 23.00
N ARG A 86 3.29 -13.37 23.79
CA ARG A 86 3.54 -14.81 23.61
C ARG A 86 2.89 -15.32 22.32
N GLN A 87 1.73 -14.81 21.97
CA GLN A 87 0.97 -15.18 20.76
C GLN A 87 1.62 -14.63 19.48
N SER A 88 2.41 -13.57 19.61
CA SER A 88 3.04 -12.89 18.47
C SER A 88 4.47 -13.37 18.17
N VAL A 89 5.07 -14.24 18.99
CA VAL A 89 6.48 -14.66 18.87
C VAL A 89 6.80 -15.21 17.49
N ASP A 90 6.00 -16.13 16.98
CA ASP A 90 6.26 -16.80 15.70
C ASP A 90 6.01 -15.86 14.52
N ALA A 91 4.98 -15.01 14.60
CA ALA A 91 4.73 -13.99 13.60
C ALA A 91 5.90 -12.99 13.51
N ARG A 92 6.43 -12.54 14.65
CA ARG A 92 7.60 -11.62 14.68
C ARG A 92 8.87 -12.28 14.13
N LYS A 93 9.08 -13.57 14.36
CA LYS A 93 10.21 -14.32 13.77
C LYS A 93 10.06 -14.45 12.26
N THR A 94 8.85 -14.72 11.79
CA THR A 94 8.55 -14.90 10.36
C THR A 94 8.63 -13.57 9.59
N TYR A 95 8.20 -12.48 10.22
CA TYR A 95 8.17 -11.13 9.61
C TYR A 95 9.04 -10.13 10.39
N PRO A 96 10.37 -10.31 10.42
CA PRO A 96 11.26 -9.49 11.26
C PRO A 96 11.34 -8.01 10.84
N LYS A 97 10.87 -7.68 9.63
CA LYS A 97 10.78 -6.30 9.14
C LYS A 97 9.47 -5.59 9.53
N ALA A 98 8.48 -6.34 10.02
CA ALA A 98 7.22 -5.77 10.47
C ALA A 98 7.39 -5.10 11.84
N LYS A 99 6.82 -3.91 11.99
CA LYS A 99 6.78 -3.22 13.27
C LYS A 99 5.75 -3.89 14.18
N TYR A 100 6.07 -4.04 15.45
CA TYR A 100 5.21 -4.68 16.43
C TYR A 100 4.60 -3.67 17.40
N PHE A 101 3.33 -3.86 17.74
CA PHE A 101 2.55 -3.04 18.65
C PHE A 101 1.69 -3.91 19.57
N ASN A 102 1.49 -3.47 20.81
CA ASN A 102 0.56 -4.12 21.73
C ASN A 102 -0.84 -3.47 21.70
N ASP A 103 -0.95 -2.24 21.19
CA ASP A 103 -2.22 -1.53 21.02
C ASP A 103 -2.42 -1.16 19.54
N PHE A 104 -3.56 -1.59 18.97
CA PHE A 104 -3.90 -1.29 17.58
C PHE A 104 -4.12 0.20 17.33
N ARG A 105 -4.52 0.99 18.35
CA ARG A 105 -4.72 2.43 18.22
C ARG A 105 -3.39 3.12 17.99
N GLU A 106 -2.37 2.73 18.74
CA GLU A 106 -1.01 3.22 18.57
C GLU A 106 -0.46 2.85 17.17
N MET A 107 -0.71 1.62 16.73
CA MET A 107 -0.34 1.17 15.39
C MET A 107 -1.02 2.02 14.31
N TYR A 108 -2.31 2.32 14.45
CA TYR A 108 -3.05 3.15 13.50
C TYR A 108 -2.51 4.59 13.45
N GLU A 109 -2.22 5.17 14.61
CA GLU A 109 -1.69 6.53 14.70
C GLU A 109 -0.29 6.64 14.07
N LYS A 110 0.60 5.72 14.40
CA LYS A 110 2.01 5.80 13.98
C LYS A 110 2.24 5.28 12.56
N GLU A 111 1.53 4.24 12.16
CA GLU A 111 1.79 3.52 10.90
C GLU A 111 0.64 3.58 9.89
N GLY A 112 -0.43 4.29 10.16
CA GLY A 112 -1.62 4.33 9.31
C GLY A 112 -1.37 4.73 7.85
N LYS A 113 -0.24 5.39 7.55
CA LYS A 113 0.17 5.73 6.18
C LYS A 113 0.96 4.62 5.48
N ASN A 114 1.42 3.61 6.23
CA ASN A 114 2.38 2.61 5.77
C ASN A 114 1.74 1.24 5.47
N PHE A 115 0.42 1.16 5.50
CA PHE A 115 -0.32 -0.03 5.07
C PHE A 115 -1.61 0.37 4.34
N ASP A 116 -2.09 -0.53 3.50
CA ASP A 116 -3.27 -0.35 2.64
C ASP A 116 -4.48 -1.12 3.20
N ALA A 117 -4.22 -2.23 3.85
CA ALA A 117 -5.22 -3.12 4.39
C ALA A 117 -4.91 -3.58 5.81
N VAL A 118 -5.97 -3.93 6.55
CA VAL A 118 -5.88 -4.51 7.89
C VAL A 118 -6.55 -5.86 7.91
N CYS A 119 -5.85 -6.86 8.43
CA CYS A 119 -6.40 -8.19 8.70
C CYS A 119 -6.63 -8.34 10.20
N ILE A 120 -7.89 -8.56 10.60
CA ILE A 120 -8.33 -8.62 12.00
C ILE A 120 -8.77 -10.04 12.34
N SER A 121 -8.08 -10.66 13.30
CA SER A 121 -8.37 -12.02 13.80
C SER A 121 -8.29 -12.03 15.33
N THR A 122 -8.99 -11.11 15.95
CA THR A 122 -9.11 -10.99 17.40
C THR A 122 -10.42 -11.63 17.89
N PRO A 123 -10.69 -11.74 19.20
CA PRO A 123 -12.00 -12.12 19.70
C PRO A 123 -13.11 -11.19 19.22
N ASP A 124 -14.32 -11.74 19.01
CA ASP A 124 -15.47 -11.10 18.35
C ASP A 124 -15.80 -9.70 18.85
N HIS A 125 -15.72 -9.46 20.16
CA HIS A 125 -16.05 -8.18 20.77
C HIS A 125 -15.13 -7.01 20.35
N ASN A 126 -13.94 -7.30 19.84
CA ASN A 126 -12.96 -6.30 19.40
C ASN A 126 -13.03 -5.98 17.91
N HIS A 127 -13.66 -6.83 17.10
CA HIS A 127 -13.68 -6.69 15.65
C HIS A 127 -14.26 -5.35 15.19
N ALA A 128 -15.42 -4.97 15.73
CA ALA A 128 -16.12 -3.77 15.30
C ALA A 128 -15.29 -2.50 15.49
N ILE A 129 -14.66 -2.32 16.66
CA ILE A 129 -13.89 -1.11 16.96
C ILE A 129 -12.60 -1.03 16.12
N GLN A 130 -11.95 -2.17 15.88
CA GLN A 130 -10.74 -2.26 15.07
C GLN A 130 -11.06 -2.03 13.60
N ALA A 131 -12.09 -2.68 13.06
CA ALA A 131 -12.53 -2.51 11.68
C ALA A 131 -12.98 -1.08 11.40
N PHE A 132 -13.79 -0.49 12.29
CA PHE A 132 -14.26 0.87 12.15
C PHE A 132 -13.10 1.89 12.14
N GLY A 133 -12.10 1.70 13.00
CA GLY A 133 -10.90 2.54 13.01
C GLY A 133 -10.15 2.50 11.68
N ALA A 134 -9.95 1.31 11.11
CA ALA A 134 -9.30 1.14 9.82
C ALA A 134 -10.11 1.75 8.66
N MET A 135 -11.42 1.52 8.63
CA MET A 135 -12.31 2.08 7.61
C MET A 135 -12.34 3.61 7.63
N ARG A 136 -12.32 4.23 8.81
CA ARG A 136 -12.22 5.70 8.93
C ARG A 136 -10.96 6.28 8.35
N MET A 137 -9.88 5.51 8.30
CA MET A 137 -8.62 5.88 7.64
C MET A 137 -8.61 5.54 6.15
N GLY A 138 -9.73 5.07 5.58
CA GLY A 138 -9.82 4.65 4.18
C GLY A 138 -9.07 3.36 3.86
N LYS A 139 -8.84 2.48 4.84
CA LYS A 139 -8.14 1.21 4.64
C LYS A 139 -9.10 0.08 4.31
N HIS A 140 -8.63 -0.86 3.50
CA HIS A 140 -9.33 -2.12 3.29
C HIS A 140 -9.28 -2.97 4.56
N VAL A 141 -10.38 -3.69 4.84
CA VAL A 141 -10.48 -4.51 6.05
C VAL A 141 -10.86 -5.94 5.67
N TYR A 142 -10.05 -6.89 6.11
CA TYR A 142 -10.38 -8.30 6.17
C TYR A 142 -10.63 -8.66 7.63
N CYS A 143 -11.86 -9.02 7.94
CA CYS A 143 -12.32 -9.28 9.32
C CYS A 143 -12.98 -10.64 9.38
N LEU A 144 -12.51 -11.49 10.29
CA LEU A 144 -13.04 -12.82 10.55
C LEU A 144 -14.25 -12.74 11.52
N LEU A 145 -15.30 -12.05 11.11
CA LEU A 145 -16.57 -12.12 11.81
C LEU A 145 -17.46 -13.15 11.10
N TYR A 146 -17.81 -14.22 11.81
CA TYR A 146 -18.96 -15.03 11.43
C TYR A 146 -20.20 -14.16 11.65
N THR A 147 -20.82 -13.70 10.57
CA THR A 147 -22.21 -13.25 10.65
C THR A 147 -23.03 -14.49 10.94
N SER A 148 -23.37 -14.74 12.22
CA SER A 148 -24.43 -15.67 12.53
C SER A 148 -25.68 -15.25 11.76
N PRO A 149 -26.32 -16.12 10.98
CA PRO A 149 -27.64 -15.80 10.48
C PRO A 149 -28.54 -15.64 11.71
N SER A 150 -29.05 -14.43 11.90
CA SER A 150 -30.10 -14.11 12.87
C SER A 150 -31.41 -14.78 12.48
#